data_a2eaa0c1bc0de545a33a0f917fd62737
#
_entry.id   a2eaa0c1bc0de545a33a0f917fd62737
#
_cell.length_a   1.000
_cell.length_b   1.000
_cell.length_c   1.000
_cell.angle_alpha   90.00
_cell.angle_beta   90.00
_cell.angle_gamma   90.00
#
_symmetry.space_group_name_H-M   'P 1'
#
loop_
_entity.id
_entity.type
_entity.pdbx_description
1 polymer ?
#
loop_
_entity_poly.entity_id
_entity_poly.type
_entity_poly.pdbx_seq_one_letter_code
_entity_poly.pdbx_strand_id
1 'polypeptide(L)'
;MEDKHLSSAGNYTAENIRTMEGMKHIRLRPGMYIGGLGNGTDPRHGIYTILKEVIDNSVDEFTMGFGKNIIVDVDEKTASVRDYGQGIPLGSVIKAVSILNTSGRFDDSVYQKTIGLNGVGIKATNALSWDFYVASYRNGESSWAKFSQGELVDSGREKTSEKNGTFVRFTPDNDMFPNYA
;
A
#
# COMPACT_ATOMS: atom_id res chain seq x y z
N MET A 1 34.83 -27.59 8.75
CA MET A 1 33.37 -27.24 8.67
C MET A 1 33.29 -25.77 8.95
N GLU A 2 33.26 -24.96 7.90
CA GLU A 2 33.18 -23.51 8.01
C GLU A 2 31.73 -23.08 7.83
N ASP A 3 31.18 -22.52 8.90
CA ASP A 3 29.86 -21.91 8.89
C ASP A 3 29.89 -20.61 8.06
N LYS A 4 29.29 -20.66 6.90
CA LYS A 4 29.00 -19.46 6.11
C LYS A 4 27.75 -18.77 6.66
N HIS A 5 27.91 -17.88 7.63
CA HIS A 5 26.93 -16.83 7.90
C HIS A 5 26.92 -15.87 6.70
N LEU A 6 25.95 -16.04 5.82
CA LEU A 6 25.58 -15.05 4.84
C LEU A 6 24.80 -13.93 5.57
N SER A 7 25.53 -12.88 5.95
CA SER A 7 24.93 -11.60 6.33
C SER A 7 24.24 -11.01 5.10
N SER A 8 22.92 -10.94 5.12
CA SER A 8 22.14 -10.12 4.19
C SER A 8 22.44 -8.64 4.49
N ALA A 9 23.51 -8.14 3.93
CA ALA A 9 23.75 -6.69 3.85
C ALA A 9 22.67 -6.14 2.91
N GLY A 10 21.60 -5.59 3.47
CA GLY A 10 20.55 -4.91 2.70
C GLY A 10 21.20 -3.83 1.84
N ASN A 11 20.93 -3.85 0.55
CA ASN A 11 21.34 -2.81 -0.39
C ASN A 11 20.72 -1.48 0.03
N TYR A 12 21.43 -0.68 0.79
CA TYR A 12 21.06 0.68 1.14
C TYR A 12 21.25 1.58 -0.09
N THR A 13 20.23 1.66 -0.92
CA THR A 13 20.17 2.67 -1.98
C THR A 13 19.59 3.97 -1.42
N ALA A 14 19.88 5.10 -2.03
CA ALA A 14 19.31 6.39 -1.65
C ALA A 14 17.77 6.36 -1.68
N GLU A 15 17.19 5.55 -2.55
CA GLU A 15 15.75 5.34 -2.68
C GLU A 15 15.17 4.56 -1.48
N ASN A 16 15.87 3.50 -1.03
CA ASN A 16 15.47 2.72 0.14
C ASN A 16 15.53 3.58 1.43
N ILE A 17 16.52 4.42 1.57
CA ILE A 17 16.66 5.35 2.69
C ILE A 17 15.48 6.34 2.72
N ARG A 18 15.12 6.94 1.58
CA ARG A 18 13.99 7.87 1.48
C ARG A 18 12.65 7.20 1.78
N THR A 19 12.46 5.97 1.33
CA THR A 19 11.26 5.17 1.63
C THR A 19 11.14 4.93 3.13
N MET A 20 12.21 4.49 3.77
CA MET A 20 12.24 4.27 5.22
C MET A 20 11.95 5.54 6.02
N GLU A 21 12.51 6.67 5.61
CA GLU A 21 12.27 7.96 6.26
C GLU A 21 10.82 8.40 6.14
N GLY A 22 10.21 8.26 4.96
CA GLY A 22 8.81 8.60 4.72
C GLY A 22 7.86 7.74 5.55
N MET A 23 8.04 6.42 5.58
CA MET A 23 7.22 5.50 6.36
C MET A 23 7.36 5.75 7.87
N LYS A 24 8.58 5.97 8.35
CA LYS A 24 8.83 6.33 9.75
C LYS A 24 8.15 7.64 10.14
N HIS A 25 8.16 8.63 9.26
CA HIS A 25 7.49 9.89 9.52
C HIS A 25 5.96 9.72 9.65
N ILE A 26 5.34 8.91 8.79
CA ILE A 26 3.91 8.59 8.91
C ILE A 26 3.62 7.93 10.27
N ARG A 27 4.42 6.95 10.66
CA ARG A 27 4.25 6.26 11.95
C ARG A 27 4.49 7.16 13.15
N LEU A 28 5.42 8.08 13.06
CA LEU A 28 5.72 9.05 14.12
C LEU A 28 4.63 10.11 14.29
N ARG A 29 4.00 10.51 13.18
CA ARG A 29 3.00 11.58 13.13
C ARG A 29 1.77 11.18 12.30
N PRO A 30 1.09 10.08 12.65
CA PRO A 30 -0.02 9.56 11.84
C PRO A 30 -1.17 10.55 11.70
N GLY A 31 -1.41 11.35 12.73
CA GLY A 31 -2.46 12.38 12.72
C GLY A 31 -2.35 13.42 11.61
N MET A 32 -1.13 13.65 11.09
CA MET A 32 -0.93 14.55 9.95
C MET A 32 -1.44 13.94 8.61
N TYR A 33 -1.60 12.63 8.56
CA TYR A 33 -1.95 11.90 7.33
C TYR A 33 -3.38 11.38 7.32
N ILE A 34 -3.85 10.90 8.46
CA ILE A 34 -5.14 10.21 8.57
C ILE A 34 -6.09 10.82 9.62
N GLY A 35 -5.69 11.90 10.27
CA GLY A 35 -6.45 12.45 11.40
C GLY A 35 -6.26 11.64 12.68
N GLY A 36 -7.24 11.69 13.58
CA GLY A 36 -7.16 10.96 14.87
C GLY A 36 -7.14 9.45 14.68
N LEU A 37 -6.25 8.75 15.39
CA LEU A 37 -6.13 7.30 15.27
C LEU A 37 -7.43 6.58 15.64
N GLY A 38 -7.78 6.57 16.91
CA GLY A 38 -9.01 5.97 17.43
C GLY A 38 -9.14 4.45 17.23
N ASN A 39 -10.20 3.90 17.78
CA ASN A 39 -10.48 2.46 17.77
C ASN A 39 -11.69 2.05 16.89
N GLY A 40 -12.18 2.92 16.05
CA GLY A 40 -13.33 2.65 15.18
C GLY A 40 -14.70 2.96 15.78
N THR A 41 -14.79 3.41 17.02
CA THR A 41 -16.10 3.77 17.64
C THR A 41 -16.69 5.08 17.11
N ASP A 42 -15.90 5.90 16.43
CA ASP A 42 -16.33 7.14 15.78
C ASP A 42 -15.95 7.08 14.28
N PRO A 43 -16.86 7.44 13.37
CA PRO A 43 -16.58 7.39 11.93
C PRO A 43 -15.47 8.34 11.46
N ARG A 44 -15.02 9.26 12.31
CA ARG A 44 -13.90 10.16 12.04
C ARG A 44 -12.54 9.58 12.42
N HIS A 45 -12.51 8.38 13.01
CA HIS A 45 -11.25 7.73 13.37
C HIS A 45 -10.45 7.31 12.13
N GLY A 46 -9.14 7.48 12.21
CA GLY A 46 -8.22 7.23 11.10
C GLY A 46 -8.20 5.80 10.58
N ILE A 47 -8.71 4.83 11.36
CA ILE A 47 -8.88 3.46 10.88
C ILE A 47 -9.81 3.39 9.66
N TYR A 48 -10.86 4.22 9.62
CA TYR A 48 -11.71 4.31 8.43
C TYR A 48 -11.02 5.05 7.28
N THR A 49 -10.15 6.00 7.62
CA THR A 49 -9.36 6.71 6.59
C THR A 49 -8.44 5.75 5.85
N ILE A 50 -7.72 4.86 6.54
CA ILE A 50 -6.82 3.91 5.87
C ILE A 50 -7.56 2.91 4.99
N LEU A 51 -8.77 2.50 5.35
CA LEU A 51 -9.64 1.67 4.48
C LEU A 51 -10.14 2.47 3.28
N LYS A 52 -10.63 3.69 3.54
CA LYS A 52 -11.15 4.57 2.50
C LYS A 52 -10.11 4.85 1.41
N GLU A 53 -8.85 5.10 1.79
CA GLU A 53 -7.78 5.38 0.83
C GLU A 53 -7.54 4.22 -0.15
N VAL A 54 -7.66 2.98 0.31
CA VAL A 54 -7.54 1.81 -0.57
C VAL A 54 -8.75 1.70 -1.50
N ILE A 55 -9.95 1.95 -0.99
CA ILE A 55 -11.18 1.93 -1.79
C ILE A 55 -11.16 3.07 -2.83
N ASP A 56 -10.76 4.27 -2.43
CA ASP A 56 -10.70 5.44 -3.33
C ASP A 56 -9.79 5.18 -4.53
N ASN A 57 -8.65 4.52 -4.35
CA ASN A 57 -7.77 4.15 -5.47
C ASN A 57 -8.48 3.24 -6.49
N SER A 58 -9.29 2.31 -6.02
CA SER A 58 -10.08 1.43 -6.90
C SER A 58 -11.24 2.19 -7.57
N VAL A 59 -11.83 3.16 -6.88
CA VAL A 59 -12.87 4.04 -7.44
C VAL A 59 -12.29 4.96 -8.51
N ASP A 60 -11.06 5.44 -8.32
CA ASP A 60 -10.37 6.27 -9.33
C ASP A 60 -10.16 5.49 -10.63
N GLU A 61 -9.73 4.22 -10.57
CA GLU A 61 -9.63 3.34 -11.75
C GLU A 61 -10.98 3.22 -12.48
N PHE A 62 -12.06 2.98 -11.72
CA PHE A 62 -13.41 2.92 -12.27
C PHE A 62 -13.83 4.24 -12.93
N THR A 63 -13.55 5.36 -12.29
CA THR A 63 -13.90 6.70 -12.80
C THR A 63 -13.18 7.03 -14.11
N MET A 64 -11.96 6.48 -14.28
CA MET A 64 -11.21 6.59 -15.54
C MET A 64 -11.69 5.63 -16.63
N GLY A 65 -12.71 4.82 -16.36
CA GLY A 65 -13.31 3.89 -17.31
C GLY A 65 -12.71 2.49 -17.28
N PHE A 66 -11.90 2.16 -16.28
CA PHE A 66 -11.29 0.84 -16.13
C PHE A 66 -11.94 0.03 -15.02
N GLY A 67 -12.34 -1.19 -15.37
CA GLY A 67 -13.05 -2.08 -14.45
C GLY A 67 -14.52 -1.70 -14.25
N LYS A 68 -15.27 -2.61 -13.65
CA LYS A 68 -16.71 -2.42 -13.34
C LYS A 68 -17.07 -2.86 -11.93
N ASN A 69 -16.23 -3.65 -11.30
CA ASN A 69 -16.48 -4.23 -10.00
C ASN A 69 -15.33 -3.92 -9.05
N ILE A 70 -15.69 -3.58 -7.83
CA ILE A 70 -14.77 -3.47 -6.70
C ILE A 70 -15.32 -4.40 -5.63
N ILE A 71 -14.48 -5.31 -5.13
CA ILE A 71 -14.82 -6.24 -4.06
C ILE A 71 -14.11 -5.76 -2.82
N VAL A 72 -14.86 -5.51 -1.76
CA VAL A 72 -14.34 -5.12 -0.44
C VAL A 72 -14.77 -6.19 0.55
N ASP A 73 -13.80 -6.83 1.17
CA ASP A 73 -14.01 -7.78 2.25
C ASP A 73 -13.40 -7.23 3.53
N VAL A 74 -14.17 -7.26 4.60
CA VAL A 74 -13.73 -6.82 5.93
C VAL A 74 -14.12 -7.90 6.93
N ASP A 75 -13.14 -8.42 7.63
CA ASP A 75 -13.34 -9.29 8.78
C ASP A 75 -12.95 -8.56 10.09
N GLU A 76 -12.91 -9.27 11.20
CA GLU A 76 -12.65 -8.68 12.52
C GLU A 76 -11.33 -7.88 12.60
N LYS A 77 -10.33 -8.19 11.79
CA LYS A 77 -8.99 -7.61 11.90
C LYS A 77 -8.37 -7.20 10.58
N THR A 78 -8.89 -7.69 9.47
CA THR A 78 -8.26 -7.57 8.16
C THR A 78 -9.26 -6.99 7.16
N ALA A 79 -8.80 -6.10 6.32
CA ALA A 79 -9.56 -5.62 5.19
C ALA A 79 -8.85 -5.94 3.89
N SER A 80 -9.61 -6.23 2.84
CA SER A 80 -9.08 -6.38 1.49
C SER A 80 -9.96 -5.68 0.47
N VAL A 81 -9.31 -5.20 -0.59
CA VAL A 81 -9.96 -4.54 -1.72
C VAL A 81 -9.39 -5.11 -3.01
N ARG A 82 -10.25 -5.58 -3.90
CA ARG A 82 -9.91 -6.07 -5.23
C ARG A 82 -10.65 -5.26 -6.28
N ASP A 83 -9.91 -4.57 -7.14
CA ASP A 83 -10.47 -3.97 -8.33
C ASP A 83 -10.10 -4.77 -9.61
N TYR A 84 -10.75 -4.46 -10.69
CA TYR A 84 -10.52 -5.04 -12.01
C TYR A 84 -10.17 -3.94 -13.03
N GLY A 85 -9.43 -2.94 -12.57
CA GLY A 85 -8.88 -1.85 -13.37
C GLY A 85 -7.66 -2.29 -14.20
N GLN A 86 -6.82 -1.33 -14.54
CA GLN A 86 -5.60 -1.59 -15.30
C GLN A 86 -4.53 -2.33 -14.52
N GLY A 87 -4.57 -2.24 -13.20
CA GLY A 87 -3.48 -2.62 -12.31
C GLY A 87 -2.32 -1.62 -12.30
N ILE A 88 -1.52 -1.66 -11.27
CA ILE A 88 -0.29 -0.88 -11.15
C ILE A 88 0.73 -1.44 -12.15
N PRO A 89 1.50 -0.62 -12.90
CA PRO A 89 2.60 -1.12 -13.71
C PRO A 89 3.50 -2.06 -12.91
N LEU A 90 3.77 -3.25 -13.43
CA LEU A 90 4.38 -4.35 -12.66
C LEU A 90 5.74 -3.99 -12.04
N GLY A 91 6.51 -3.12 -12.68
CA GLY A 91 7.78 -2.62 -12.14
C GLY A 91 7.64 -1.51 -11.09
N SER A 92 6.43 -1.01 -10.83
CA SER A 92 6.17 0.14 -9.95
C SER A 92 5.40 -0.22 -8.68
N VAL A 93 5.08 -1.48 -8.43
CA VAL A 93 4.22 -1.92 -7.31
C VAL A 93 4.78 -1.47 -5.96
N ILE A 94 6.06 -1.74 -5.69
CA ILE A 94 6.70 -1.34 -4.43
C ILE A 94 6.69 0.18 -4.28
N LYS A 95 7.09 0.92 -5.32
CA LYS A 95 7.13 2.39 -5.29
C LYS A 95 5.76 3.01 -5.05
N ALA A 96 4.74 2.48 -5.69
CA ALA A 96 3.38 2.98 -5.60
C ALA A 96 2.84 2.98 -4.16
N VAL A 97 3.24 2.02 -3.35
CA VAL A 97 2.71 1.83 -1.98
C VAL A 97 3.69 2.21 -0.87
N SER A 98 4.92 2.62 -1.20
CA SER A 98 5.95 2.86 -0.19
C SER A 98 6.73 4.16 -0.31
N ILE A 99 6.80 4.80 -1.49
CA ILE A 99 7.59 6.01 -1.66
C ILE A 99 6.71 7.26 -1.55
N LEU A 100 7.01 8.11 -0.59
CA LEU A 100 6.43 9.44 -0.50
C LEU A 100 7.11 10.37 -1.50
N ASN A 101 6.33 10.94 -2.42
CA ASN A 101 6.82 11.95 -3.34
C ASN A 101 6.98 13.28 -2.59
N THR A 102 8.18 13.58 -2.11
CA THR A 102 8.50 14.83 -1.42
C THR A 102 8.95 15.95 -2.36
N SER A 103 9.10 15.69 -3.66
CA SER A 103 9.47 16.70 -4.65
C SER A 103 8.83 16.39 -6.00
N GLY A 104 8.12 17.38 -6.57
CA GLY A 104 7.37 17.32 -7.82
C GLY A 104 8.21 17.14 -9.10
N ARG A 105 9.10 16.19 -9.13
CA ARG A 105 9.92 15.81 -10.28
C ARG A 105 9.96 14.30 -10.47
N PHE A 106 8.85 13.73 -10.86
CA PHE A 106 8.84 12.45 -11.58
C PHE A 106 7.98 12.62 -12.83
N ASP A 107 8.63 12.37 -13.95
CA ASP A 107 8.12 12.57 -15.31
C ASP A 107 7.16 11.45 -15.78
N ASP A 108 6.37 10.91 -14.87
CA ASP A 108 5.26 10.01 -15.18
C ASP A 108 3.92 10.73 -14.98
N SER A 109 3.71 11.76 -15.79
CA SER A 109 2.54 12.64 -15.73
C SER A 109 1.19 11.93 -15.93
N VAL A 110 1.18 10.72 -16.45
CA VAL A 110 -0.02 9.91 -16.65
C VAL A 110 -0.37 9.09 -15.40
N TYR A 111 0.64 8.64 -14.64
CA TYR A 111 0.43 7.77 -13.48
C TYR A 111 0.15 8.55 -12.20
N GLN A 112 0.63 9.78 -12.10
CA GLN A 112 0.38 10.66 -10.94
C GLN A 112 -1.09 11.10 -10.80
N LYS A 113 -1.85 11.10 -11.90
CA LYS A 113 -3.29 11.39 -11.87
C LYS A 113 -4.13 10.25 -11.31
N THR A 114 -3.55 9.05 -11.19
CA THR A 114 -4.25 7.81 -10.88
C THR A 114 -4.16 7.39 -9.41
N ILE A 115 -3.26 7.96 -8.63
CA ILE A 115 -3.04 7.57 -7.22
C ILE A 115 -3.45 8.71 -6.28
N GLY A 116 -4.75 9.06 -6.28
CA GLY A 116 -5.30 10.06 -5.35
C GLY A 116 -4.59 11.42 -5.39
N LEU A 117 -5.31 12.50 -5.19
CA LEU A 117 -4.83 13.88 -5.28
C LEU A 117 -3.59 14.23 -4.43
N ASN A 118 -3.24 13.41 -3.44
CA ASN A 118 -2.11 13.65 -2.52
C ASN A 118 -1.02 12.56 -2.55
N GLY A 119 -1.21 11.45 -3.28
CA GLY A 119 -0.21 10.37 -3.41
C GLY A 119 0.26 9.73 -2.10
N VAL A 120 -0.44 9.97 -0.98
CA VAL A 120 -0.03 9.56 0.37
C VAL A 120 -0.92 8.47 0.93
N GLY A 121 -2.19 8.39 0.51
CA GLY A 121 -3.22 7.58 1.15
C GLY A 121 -2.85 6.11 1.34
N ILE A 122 -2.59 5.38 0.27
CA ILE A 122 -2.23 3.95 0.36
C ILE A 122 -0.89 3.73 1.11
N LYS A 123 0.00 4.72 1.07
CA LYS A 123 1.28 4.68 1.78
C LYS A 123 1.08 4.83 3.28
N ALA A 124 0.10 5.64 3.69
CA ALA A 124 -0.31 5.72 5.09
C ALA A 124 -0.93 4.40 5.56
N THR A 125 -1.78 3.77 4.74
CA THR A 125 -2.32 2.44 5.04
C THR A 125 -1.21 1.40 5.23
N ASN A 126 -0.22 1.39 4.34
CA ASN A 126 0.95 0.52 4.45
C ASN A 126 1.74 0.78 5.75
N ALA A 127 2.12 2.04 5.99
CA ALA A 127 2.91 2.40 7.16
C ALA A 127 2.22 2.11 8.51
N LEU A 128 0.89 2.16 8.54
CA LEU A 128 0.07 1.98 9.75
C LEU A 128 -0.55 0.58 9.84
N SER A 129 -0.05 -0.38 9.07
CA SER A 129 -0.48 -1.77 9.09
C SER A 129 0.63 -2.69 9.59
N TRP A 130 0.24 -3.67 10.40
CA TRP A 130 1.12 -4.75 10.82
C TRP A 130 1.45 -5.70 9.67
N ASP A 131 0.46 -6.03 8.85
CA ASP A 131 0.60 -6.80 7.62
C ASP A 131 -0.05 -6.00 6.48
N PHE A 132 0.68 -5.79 5.41
CA PHE A 132 0.21 -5.14 4.21
C PHE A 132 0.68 -5.92 2.99
N TYR A 133 -0.25 -6.34 2.17
CA TYR A 133 0.01 -7.07 0.94
C TYR A 133 -0.62 -6.35 -0.24
N VAL A 134 0.13 -6.18 -1.30
CA VAL A 134 -0.35 -5.64 -2.57
C VAL A 134 0.05 -6.57 -3.70
N ALA A 135 -0.87 -6.80 -4.63
CA ALA A 135 -0.60 -7.49 -5.89
C ALA A 135 -1.23 -6.71 -7.05
N SER A 136 -0.49 -6.59 -8.12
CA SER A 136 -0.97 -6.07 -9.39
C SER A 136 -0.97 -7.16 -10.45
N TYR A 137 -2.05 -7.25 -11.20
CA TYR A 137 -2.26 -8.23 -12.25
C TYR A 137 -2.38 -7.53 -13.59
N ARG A 138 -1.49 -7.83 -14.52
CA ARG A 138 -1.49 -7.23 -15.86
C ARG A 138 -1.07 -8.26 -16.92
N ASN A 139 -1.95 -8.52 -17.90
CA ASN A 139 -1.65 -9.31 -19.08
C ASN A 139 -1.05 -10.70 -18.78
N GLY A 140 -1.59 -11.41 -17.79
CA GLY A 140 -1.15 -12.75 -17.41
C GLY A 140 0.08 -12.82 -16.53
N GLU A 141 0.54 -11.68 -16.02
CA GLU A 141 1.61 -11.59 -15.01
C GLU A 141 1.12 -10.87 -13.77
N SER A 142 1.68 -11.23 -12.62
CA SER A 142 1.50 -10.51 -11.36
C SER A 142 2.83 -10.02 -10.82
N SER A 143 2.78 -8.88 -10.16
CA SER A 143 3.85 -8.39 -9.28
C SER A 143 3.24 -8.13 -7.93
N TRP A 144 3.87 -8.60 -6.86
CA TRP A 144 3.36 -8.49 -5.51
C TRP A 144 4.45 -8.07 -4.53
N ALA A 145 4.03 -7.49 -3.42
CA ALA A 145 4.92 -7.10 -2.33
C ALA A 145 4.19 -7.23 -0.98
N LYS A 146 4.95 -7.59 0.04
CA LYS A 146 4.56 -7.64 1.45
C LYS A 146 5.34 -6.64 2.26
N PHE A 147 4.64 -5.96 3.15
CA PHE A 147 5.23 -5.01 4.08
C PHE A 147 4.74 -5.29 5.50
N SER A 148 5.54 -4.89 6.46
CA SER A 148 5.16 -4.78 7.85
C SER A 148 5.54 -3.38 8.35
N GLN A 149 4.56 -2.63 8.83
CA GLN A 149 4.76 -1.28 9.35
C GLN A 149 5.51 -0.35 8.37
N GLY A 150 5.24 -0.51 7.06
CA GLY A 150 5.87 0.24 5.99
C GLY A 150 7.24 -0.28 5.53
N GLU A 151 7.78 -1.31 6.18
CA GLU A 151 9.04 -1.95 5.77
C GLU A 151 8.78 -3.13 4.84
N LEU A 152 9.48 -3.18 3.71
CA LEU A 152 9.37 -4.28 2.75
C LEU A 152 9.89 -5.57 3.37
N VAL A 153 9.05 -6.60 3.40
CA VAL A 153 9.40 -7.93 3.92
C VAL A 153 9.76 -8.90 2.80
N ASP A 154 8.95 -8.88 1.73
CA ASP A 154 9.11 -9.80 0.60
C ASP A 154 8.44 -9.23 -0.65
N SER A 155 8.87 -9.68 -1.82
CA SER A 155 8.25 -9.31 -3.08
C SER A 155 8.56 -10.34 -4.16
N GLY A 156 7.73 -10.39 -5.19
CA GLY A 156 7.92 -11.34 -6.26
C GLY A 156 7.15 -10.97 -7.51
N ARG A 157 7.41 -11.75 -8.56
CA ARG A 157 6.75 -11.64 -9.85
C ARG A 157 6.53 -13.05 -10.40
N GLU A 158 5.33 -13.30 -10.90
CA GLU A 158 4.95 -14.62 -11.39
C GLU A 158 3.90 -14.54 -12.49
N LYS A 159 3.73 -15.62 -13.23
CA LYS A 159 2.60 -15.77 -14.17
C LYS A 159 1.33 -16.04 -13.39
N THR A 160 0.21 -15.53 -13.91
CA THR A 160 -1.09 -15.68 -13.27
C THR A 160 -2.22 -15.79 -14.30
N SER A 161 -3.30 -16.44 -13.91
CA SER A 161 -4.57 -16.45 -14.64
C SER A 161 -5.54 -15.35 -14.19
N GLU A 162 -5.15 -14.58 -13.16
CA GLU A 162 -5.98 -13.49 -12.63
C GLU A 162 -6.23 -12.43 -13.72
N LYS A 163 -7.43 -11.88 -13.72
CA LYS A 163 -7.79 -10.72 -14.55
C LYS A 163 -7.02 -9.49 -14.07
N ASN A 164 -6.74 -8.57 -15.00
CA ASN A 164 -6.09 -7.31 -14.70
C ASN A 164 -6.77 -6.59 -13.52
N GLY A 165 -5.99 -5.83 -12.77
CA GLY A 165 -6.43 -5.03 -11.65
C GLY A 165 -5.47 -5.08 -10.48
N THR A 166 -5.92 -4.60 -9.33
CA THR A 166 -5.12 -4.52 -8.11
C THR A 166 -5.82 -5.23 -6.96
N PHE A 167 -5.06 -5.89 -6.14
CA PHE A 167 -5.49 -6.46 -4.86
C PHE A 167 -4.66 -5.88 -3.73
N VAL A 168 -5.32 -5.39 -2.70
CA VAL A 168 -4.67 -4.92 -1.47
C VAL A 168 -5.34 -5.62 -0.30
N ARG A 169 -4.55 -6.13 0.62
CA ARG A 169 -5.00 -6.67 1.91
C ARG A 169 -4.15 -6.08 3.01
N PHE A 170 -4.76 -5.69 4.11
CA PHE A 170 -4.02 -5.14 5.24
C PHE A 170 -4.68 -5.47 6.57
N THR A 171 -3.85 -5.57 7.59
CA THR A 171 -4.23 -5.68 9.00
C THR A 171 -3.69 -4.44 9.71
N PRO A 172 -4.56 -3.54 10.20
CA PRO A 172 -4.12 -2.36 10.94
C PRO A 172 -3.21 -2.73 12.12
N ASP A 173 -2.25 -1.86 12.43
CA ASP A 173 -1.33 -2.08 13.53
C ASP A 173 -2.02 -1.76 14.88
N ASN A 174 -2.07 -2.76 15.77
CA ASN A 174 -2.68 -2.60 17.10
C ASN A 174 -2.00 -1.53 17.98
N ASP A 175 -0.73 -1.25 17.73
CA ASP A 175 -0.03 -0.18 18.45
C ASP A 175 -0.52 1.20 18.02
N MET A 176 -1.01 1.32 16.80
CA MET A 176 -1.58 2.55 16.23
C MET A 176 -3.09 2.64 16.46
N PHE A 177 -3.80 1.51 16.39
CA PHE A 177 -5.25 1.42 16.53
C PHE A 177 -5.62 0.41 17.62
N PRO A 178 -5.44 0.76 18.90
CA PRO A 178 -5.68 -0.18 19.99
C PRO A 178 -7.17 -0.53 20.10
N ASN A 179 -7.43 -1.82 20.30
CA ASN A 179 -8.78 -2.37 20.53
C ASN A 179 -9.80 -2.07 19.40
N TYR A 180 -9.35 -1.94 18.17
CA TYR A 180 -10.29 -1.94 17.05
C TYR A 180 -10.86 -3.35 16.83
N ALA A 181 -12.10 -3.42 16.43
CA ALA A 181 -12.79 -4.64 16.00
C ALA A 181 -13.76 -4.33 14.86
#